data_1636369778e1d9a5ce52a21d2c994d9b
#
_entry.id   1636369778e1d9a5ce52a21d2c994d9b
#
_cell.length_a   1.000
_cell.length_b   1.000
_cell.length_c   1.000
_cell.angle_alpha   90.00
_cell.angle_beta   90.00
_cell.angle_gamma   90.00
#
_symmetry.space_group_name_H-M   'P 1'
#
loop_
_entity.id
_entity.type
_entity.pdbx_description
1 polymer ?
#
loop_
_entity_poly.entity_id
_entity_poly.type
_entity_poly.pdbx_seq_one_letter_code
_entity_poly.pdbx_strand_id
1 'polypeptide(L)'
;MRNVNKQSGFTLVELLVVIAIIGTLIGLLLPAVQSARAAARRLQCSNNLKQVGLALINYESQFQRFPPSHTKSPKHNCLTFILPFMDQQNVYDRFDFSKDWNKDENKEAYKVNIPTFRCPSTIQTNDYCADYAADVKIDASVYKPLLNDGAITQRPTWEGMLKMNGDSVKASQVTDGLSNTFLFFEDAGRPYWYKEGVYQNKKTITGAKWADVDAFFYSHTLCYGTEMINCENANELYSFHSDGCNFVYADGSVHFHIHTISPEAFISLFTYNGSEILSEDE
;
A
#
# COMPACT_ATOMS: atom_id res chain seq x y z
N MET A 1 4.86 -39.76 -66.42
CA MET A 1 5.98 -38.93 -65.93
C MET A 1 5.67 -38.52 -64.52
N ARG A 2 6.39 -39.03 -63.46
CA ARG A 2 6.21 -38.67 -62.10
C ARG A 2 7.05 -37.42 -61.84
N ASN A 3 6.41 -36.29 -61.50
CA ASN A 3 7.10 -35.09 -60.99
C ASN A 3 7.67 -35.42 -59.60
N VAL A 4 8.98 -35.55 -59.51
CA VAL A 4 9.71 -35.64 -58.28
C VAL A 4 9.85 -34.22 -57.75
N ASN A 5 9.02 -33.89 -56.74
CA ASN A 5 9.19 -32.64 -55.99
C ASN A 5 10.57 -32.72 -55.31
N LYS A 6 11.54 -31.90 -55.77
CA LYS A 6 12.79 -31.67 -55.04
C LYS A 6 12.46 -30.97 -53.71
N GLN A 7 12.45 -31.73 -52.61
CA GLN A 7 12.48 -31.14 -51.29
C GLN A 7 13.87 -30.50 -51.10
N SER A 8 13.90 -29.18 -50.98
CA SER A 8 15.11 -28.44 -50.54
C SER A 8 15.39 -28.77 -49.08
N GLY A 9 16.50 -29.43 -48.80
CA GLY A 9 16.93 -29.70 -47.46
C GLY A 9 17.44 -28.42 -46.77
N PHE A 10 17.07 -28.22 -45.52
CA PHE A 10 17.55 -27.09 -44.70
C PHE A 10 19.01 -27.31 -44.29
N THR A 11 19.86 -26.32 -44.49
CA THR A 11 21.28 -26.43 -44.09
C THR A 11 21.47 -26.16 -42.61
N LEU A 12 22.50 -26.76 -42.00
CA LEU A 12 22.84 -26.53 -40.57
C LEU A 12 23.14 -25.04 -40.28
N VAL A 13 23.73 -24.33 -41.24
CA VAL A 13 24.03 -22.90 -41.13
C VAL A 13 22.77 -22.05 -41.12
N GLU A 14 21.79 -22.35 -41.95
CA GLU A 14 20.50 -21.62 -41.96
C GLU A 14 19.77 -21.81 -40.65
N LEU A 15 19.79 -23.02 -40.08
CA LEU A 15 19.20 -23.27 -38.77
C LEU A 15 19.93 -22.47 -37.64
N LEU A 16 21.27 -22.48 -37.69
CA LEU A 16 22.09 -21.80 -36.66
C LEU A 16 21.89 -20.30 -36.68
N VAL A 17 21.80 -19.68 -37.86
CA VAL A 17 21.53 -18.24 -38.02
C VAL A 17 20.13 -17.89 -37.45
N VAL A 18 19.11 -18.69 -37.74
CA VAL A 18 17.75 -18.46 -37.24
C VAL A 18 17.70 -18.52 -35.74
N ILE A 19 18.29 -19.56 -35.11
CA ILE A 19 18.28 -19.65 -33.64
C ILE A 19 19.10 -18.53 -32.99
N ALA A 20 20.17 -18.06 -33.60
CA ALA A 20 20.96 -16.93 -33.14
C ALA A 20 20.15 -15.63 -33.17
N ILE A 21 19.41 -15.37 -34.25
CA ILE A 21 18.52 -14.20 -34.37
C ILE A 21 17.40 -14.28 -33.32
N ILE A 22 16.72 -15.42 -33.19
CA ILE A 22 15.65 -15.63 -32.22
C ILE A 22 16.20 -15.45 -30.78
N GLY A 23 17.36 -16.03 -30.47
CA GLY A 23 18.01 -15.90 -29.18
C GLY A 23 18.32 -14.44 -28.84
N THR A 24 18.84 -13.69 -29.80
CA THR A 24 19.12 -12.24 -29.61
C THR A 24 17.84 -11.44 -29.39
N LEU A 25 16.78 -11.69 -30.20
CA LEU A 25 15.49 -11.01 -30.05
C LEU A 25 14.84 -11.31 -28.69
N ILE A 26 14.81 -12.58 -28.27
CA ILE A 26 14.26 -12.97 -26.96
C ILE A 26 15.10 -12.36 -25.84
N GLY A 27 16.42 -12.37 -25.95
CA GLY A 27 17.33 -11.79 -24.96
C GLY A 27 17.10 -10.29 -24.71
N LEU A 28 16.71 -9.54 -25.76
CA LEU A 28 16.38 -8.12 -25.64
C LEU A 28 14.94 -7.87 -25.20
N LEU A 29 14.00 -8.70 -25.65
CA LEU A 29 12.57 -8.51 -25.35
C LEU A 29 12.19 -8.92 -23.92
N LEU A 30 12.81 -9.97 -23.37
CA LEU A 30 12.41 -10.50 -22.06
C LEU A 30 12.56 -9.47 -20.93
N PRO A 31 13.70 -8.76 -20.77
CA PRO A 31 13.84 -7.72 -19.74
C PRO A 31 12.85 -6.56 -19.94
N ALA A 32 12.64 -6.13 -21.19
CA ALA A 32 11.73 -5.04 -21.51
C ALA A 32 10.27 -5.38 -21.17
N VAL A 33 9.82 -6.60 -21.48
CA VAL A 33 8.47 -7.07 -21.14
C VAL A 33 8.29 -7.18 -19.62
N GLN A 34 9.28 -7.67 -18.88
CA GLN A 34 9.20 -7.75 -17.41
C GLN A 34 9.13 -6.36 -16.76
N SER A 35 9.93 -5.42 -17.24
CA SER A 35 9.88 -4.02 -16.78
C SER A 35 8.53 -3.37 -17.07
N ALA A 36 8.00 -3.53 -18.27
CA ALA A 36 6.68 -3.02 -18.64
C ALA A 36 5.56 -3.62 -17.77
N ARG A 37 5.61 -4.92 -17.49
CA ARG A 37 4.65 -5.58 -16.58
C ARG A 37 4.76 -5.06 -15.14
N ALA A 38 5.97 -4.84 -14.64
CA ALA A 38 6.18 -4.28 -13.30
C ALA A 38 5.60 -2.86 -13.21
N ALA A 39 5.87 -2.01 -14.21
CA ALA A 39 5.30 -0.66 -14.30
C ALA A 39 3.76 -0.69 -14.36
N ALA A 40 3.17 -1.59 -15.17
CA ALA A 40 1.71 -1.74 -15.26
C ALA A 40 1.09 -2.16 -13.92
N ARG A 41 1.71 -3.10 -13.18
CA ARG A 41 1.24 -3.48 -11.84
C ARG A 41 1.32 -2.32 -10.85
N ARG A 42 2.41 -1.52 -10.88
CA ARG A 42 2.54 -0.32 -10.04
C ARG A 42 1.45 0.71 -10.34
N LEU A 43 1.18 0.97 -11.61
CA LEU A 43 0.08 1.85 -12.02
C LEU A 43 -1.28 1.34 -11.51
N GLN A 44 -1.53 0.04 -11.58
CA GLN A 44 -2.77 -0.54 -11.06
C GLN A 44 -2.87 -0.39 -9.54
N CYS A 45 -1.78 -0.58 -8.77
CA CYS A 45 -1.77 -0.35 -7.32
C CYS A 45 -2.03 1.13 -7.00
N SER A 46 -1.40 2.06 -7.73
CA SER A 46 -1.66 3.49 -7.60
C SER A 46 -3.12 3.85 -7.90
N ASN A 47 -3.73 3.26 -8.94
CA ASN A 47 -5.14 3.45 -9.26
C ASN A 47 -6.07 2.88 -8.17
N ASN A 48 -5.76 1.73 -7.60
CA ASN A 48 -6.51 1.15 -6.49
C ASN A 48 -6.45 2.08 -5.27
N LEU A 49 -5.26 2.55 -4.91
CA LEU A 49 -5.07 3.52 -3.83
C LEU A 49 -5.79 4.84 -4.12
N LYS A 50 -5.81 5.31 -5.38
CA LYS A 50 -6.58 6.50 -5.78
C LYS A 50 -8.07 6.32 -5.50
N GLN A 51 -8.64 5.15 -5.75
CA GLN A 51 -10.05 4.86 -5.42
C GLN A 51 -10.27 4.87 -3.91
N VAL A 52 -9.37 4.28 -3.12
CA VAL A 52 -9.41 4.35 -1.65
C VAL A 52 -9.32 5.80 -1.17
N GLY A 53 -8.37 6.58 -1.70
CA GLY A 53 -8.19 8.00 -1.38
C GLY A 53 -9.44 8.82 -1.67
N LEU A 54 -10.04 8.66 -2.85
CA LEU A 54 -11.29 9.34 -3.20
C LEU A 54 -12.44 8.93 -2.27
N ALA A 55 -12.52 7.68 -1.87
CA ALA A 55 -13.53 7.21 -0.91
C ALA A 55 -13.36 7.85 0.47
N LEU A 56 -12.12 8.00 0.94
CA LEU A 56 -11.79 8.69 2.21
C LEU A 56 -12.17 10.18 2.15
N ILE A 57 -11.91 10.86 1.02
CA ILE A 57 -12.30 12.25 0.79
C ILE A 57 -13.82 12.41 0.72
N ASN A 58 -14.52 11.51 0.01
CA ASN A 58 -15.97 11.52 -0.07
C ASN A 58 -16.60 11.28 1.31
N TYR A 59 -16.02 10.41 2.14
CA TYR A 59 -16.42 10.25 3.53
C TYR A 59 -16.25 11.56 4.31
N GLU A 60 -15.08 12.22 4.21
CA GLU A 60 -14.81 13.52 4.86
C GLU A 60 -15.82 14.58 4.40
N SER A 61 -16.07 14.68 3.11
CA SER A 61 -17.04 15.62 2.54
C SER A 61 -18.45 15.43 3.11
N GLN A 62 -18.89 14.18 3.29
CA GLN A 62 -20.21 13.87 3.84
C GLN A 62 -20.29 14.06 5.35
N PHE A 63 -19.27 13.64 6.10
CA PHE A 63 -19.28 13.62 7.56
C PHE A 63 -18.48 14.75 8.21
N GLN A 64 -17.85 15.63 7.40
CA GLN A 64 -17.03 16.77 7.82
C GLN A 64 -15.85 16.37 8.74
N ARG A 65 -15.36 15.14 8.53
CA ARG A 65 -14.21 14.55 9.21
C ARG A 65 -13.75 13.29 8.48
N PHE A 66 -12.48 12.98 8.54
CA PHE A 66 -11.97 11.70 8.06
C PHE A 66 -12.47 10.54 8.94
N PRO A 67 -12.60 9.32 8.39
CA PRO A 67 -12.96 8.17 9.21
C PRO A 67 -11.85 7.87 10.24
N PRO A 68 -12.17 7.24 11.38
CA PRO A 68 -11.13 6.70 12.25
C PRO A 68 -10.41 5.54 11.55
N SER A 69 -9.15 5.27 11.90
CA SER A 69 -8.46 4.05 11.45
C SER A 69 -9.23 2.80 11.88
N HIS A 70 -9.75 2.83 13.09
CA HIS A 70 -10.65 1.80 13.64
C HIS A 70 -11.50 2.34 14.79
N THR A 71 -12.59 1.61 15.10
CA THR A 71 -13.40 1.81 16.29
C THR A 71 -13.13 0.70 17.31
N LYS A 72 -13.34 0.99 18.60
CA LYS A 72 -13.06 0.06 19.69
C LYS A 72 -14.26 -0.80 20.10
N SER A 73 -15.47 -0.24 20.02
CA SER A 73 -16.71 -0.92 20.42
C SER A 73 -17.91 -0.28 19.72
N PRO A 74 -18.53 -0.96 18.75
CA PRO A 74 -18.07 -2.19 18.10
C PRO A 74 -16.78 -2.00 17.30
N LYS A 75 -16.06 -3.11 17.06
CA LYS A 75 -14.76 -3.13 16.35
C LYS A 75 -14.96 -3.14 14.85
N HIS A 76 -14.60 -2.05 14.19
CA HIS A 76 -14.57 -1.90 12.72
C HIS A 76 -13.35 -1.06 12.33
N ASN A 77 -12.86 -1.23 11.11
CA ASN A 77 -11.76 -0.41 10.58
C ASN A 77 -12.26 0.60 9.52
N CYS A 78 -11.39 1.50 9.09
CA CYS A 78 -11.71 2.57 8.14
C CYS A 78 -12.21 2.03 6.79
N LEU A 79 -11.70 0.88 6.30
CA LEU A 79 -12.11 0.32 5.02
C LEU A 79 -13.59 -0.10 5.01
N THR A 80 -14.15 -0.50 6.17
CA THR A 80 -15.59 -0.80 6.27
C THR A 80 -16.44 0.46 6.13
N PHE A 81 -15.98 1.59 6.66
CA PHE A 81 -16.75 2.85 6.60
C PHE A 81 -16.76 3.50 5.23
N ILE A 82 -15.76 3.24 4.40
CA ILE A 82 -15.65 3.83 3.06
C ILE A 82 -16.27 2.99 1.94
N LEU A 83 -16.78 1.79 2.22
CA LEU A 83 -17.41 0.91 1.23
C LEU A 83 -18.50 1.60 0.38
N PRO A 84 -19.41 2.42 0.95
CA PRO A 84 -20.42 3.12 0.17
C PRO A 84 -19.84 4.05 -0.91
N PHE A 85 -18.63 4.57 -0.67
CA PHE A 85 -17.93 5.49 -1.58
C PHE A 85 -17.03 4.77 -2.60
N MET A 86 -17.06 3.43 -2.62
CA MET A 86 -16.27 2.57 -3.51
C MET A 86 -17.15 1.63 -4.35
N ASP A 87 -18.39 2.00 -4.61
CA ASP A 87 -19.40 1.15 -5.29
C ASP A 87 -19.62 -0.21 -4.60
N GLN A 88 -19.37 -0.27 -3.28
CA GLN A 88 -19.53 -1.47 -2.44
C GLN A 88 -20.70 -1.32 -1.44
N GLN A 89 -21.73 -0.55 -1.78
CA GLN A 89 -22.91 -0.37 -0.94
C GLN A 89 -23.58 -1.71 -0.58
N ASN A 90 -23.62 -2.64 -1.53
CA ASN A 90 -24.17 -3.99 -1.32
C ASN A 90 -23.41 -4.81 -0.28
N VAL A 91 -22.13 -4.57 -0.09
CA VAL A 91 -21.31 -5.19 0.97
C VAL A 91 -21.52 -4.47 2.29
N TYR A 92 -21.54 -3.13 2.26
CA TYR A 92 -21.82 -2.30 3.44
C TYR A 92 -23.17 -2.65 4.09
N ASP A 93 -24.23 -2.81 3.30
CA ASP A 93 -25.60 -3.11 3.79
C ASP A 93 -25.71 -4.49 4.46
N ARG A 94 -24.71 -5.36 4.29
CA ARG A 94 -24.66 -6.67 4.98
C ARG A 94 -24.02 -6.59 6.35
N PHE A 95 -23.38 -5.46 6.71
CA PHE A 95 -22.78 -5.31 8.04
C PHE A 95 -23.82 -4.92 9.08
N ASP A 96 -23.84 -5.66 10.17
CA ASP A 96 -24.42 -5.22 11.43
C ASP A 96 -23.37 -4.43 12.21
N PHE A 97 -23.37 -3.11 12.07
CA PHE A 97 -22.43 -2.22 12.77
C PHE A 97 -22.62 -2.16 14.29
N SER A 98 -23.66 -2.80 14.84
CA SER A 98 -23.81 -2.97 16.28
C SER A 98 -22.97 -4.10 16.87
N LYS A 99 -22.39 -4.93 16.01
CA LYS A 99 -21.54 -6.08 16.32
C LYS A 99 -20.12 -5.86 15.82
N ASP A 100 -19.15 -6.54 16.43
CA ASP A 100 -17.77 -6.54 15.95
C ASP A 100 -17.69 -7.15 14.54
N TRP A 101 -16.73 -6.70 13.75
CA TRP A 101 -16.54 -7.09 12.35
C TRP A 101 -16.48 -8.60 12.12
N ASN A 102 -15.96 -9.37 13.09
CA ASN A 102 -15.70 -10.82 12.98
C ASN A 102 -16.80 -11.70 13.56
N LYS A 103 -17.94 -11.12 13.97
CA LYS A 103 -19.08 -11.90 14.47
C LYS A 103 -19.81 -12.63 13.33
N ASP A 104 -20.59 -13.62 13.68
CA ASP A 104 -21.31 -14.45 12.69
C ASP A 104 -22.25 -13.63 11.82
N GLU A 105 -22.87 -12.60 12.36
CA GLU A 105 -23.75 -11.65 11.65
C GLU A 105 -23.00 -10.94 10.50
N ASN A 106 -21.71 -10.67 10.66
CA ASN A 106 -20.88 -9.96 9.68
C ASN A 106 -20.09 -10.90 8.76
N LYS A 107 -20.22 -12.22 8.94
CA LYS A 107 -19.41 -13.22 8.24
C LYS A 107 -19.52 -13.17 6.71
N GLU A 108 -20.75 -13.01 6.21
CA GLU A 108 -20.99 -12.94 4.77
C GLU A 108 -20.55 -11.61 4.16
N ALA A 109 -20.43 -10.56 4.97
CA ALA A 109 -19.93 -9.27 4.55
C ALA A 109 -18.39 -9.27 4.43
N TYR A 110 -17.66 -9.59 5.51
CA TYR A 110 -16.20 -9.51 5.51
C TYR A 110 -15.50 -10.57 4.62
N LYS A 111 -16.22 -11.61 4.20
CA LYS A 111 -15.72 -12.64 3.28
C LYS A 111 -15.86 -12.28 1.80
N VAL A 112 -16.31 -11.08 1.49
CA VAL A 112 -16.31 -10.60 0.11
C VAL A 112 -14.90 -10.17 -0.29
N ASN A 113 -14.40 -10.69 -1.41
CA ASN A 113 -13.17 -10.21 -2.00
C ASN A 113 -13.41 -8.87 -2.71
N ILE A 114 -12.68 -7.85 -2.32
CA ILE A 114 -12.73 -6.52 -2.94
C ILE A 114 -11.39 -6.30 -3.67
N PRO A 115 -11.37 -6.43 -5.01
CA PRO A 115 -10.13 -6.37 -5.79
C PRO A 115 -9.36 -5.05 -5.61
N THR A 116 -10.07 -3.95 -5.37
CA THR A 116 -9.50 -2.62 -5.16
C THR A 116 -8.62 -2.56 -3.90
N PHE A 117 -8.83 -3.44 -2.93
CA PHE A 117 -7.99 -3.50 -1.72
C PHE A 117 -6.71 -4.32 -1.91
N ARG A 118 -6.46 -4.83 -3.12
CA ARG A 118 -5.31 -5.68 -3.42
C ARG A 118 -4.33 -5.02 -4.37
N CYS A 119 -3.05 -5.14 -4.07
CA CYS A 119 -1.99 -4.76 -5.00
C CYS A 119 -1.62 -5.95 -5.90
N PRO A 120 -1.69 -5.84 -7.25
CA PRO A 120 -1.35 -6.93 -8.16
C PRO A 120 0.14 -7.29 -8.16
N SER A 121 0.99 -6.55 -7.45
CA SER A 121 2.40 -6.90 -7.24
C SER A 121 2.62 -7.84 -6.08
N THR A 122 1.62 -8.04 -5.21
CA THR A 122 1.72 -8.95 -4.06
C THR A 122 1.91 -10.40 -4.54
N ILE A 123 2.97 -11.04 -4.05
CA ILE A 123 3.42 -12.35 -4.53
C ILE A 123 2.49 -13.47 -4.02
N GLN A 124 2.16 -13.43 -2.74
CA GLN A 124 1.25 -14.38 -2.10
C GLN A 124 0.01 -13.64 -1.62
N THR A 125 -1.15 -14.19 -1.93
CA THR A 125 -2.42 -13.61 -1.53
C THR A 125 -3.22 -14.60 -0.71
N ASN A 126 -4.01 -14.08 0.22
CA ASN A 126 -5.03 -14.84 0.92
C ASN A 126 -6.39 -14.18 0.69
N ASP A 127 -7.48 -14.92 0.87
CA ASP A 127 -8.82 -14.40 0.69
C ASP A 127 -9.13 -13.27 1.69
N TYR A 128 -9.90 -12.29 1.24
CA TYR A 128 -10.42 -11.18 2.05
C TYR A 128 -9.34 -10.27 2.65
N CYS A 129 -8.10 -10.30 2.14
CA CYS A 129 -7.02 -9.46 2.63
C CYS A 129 -7.01 -8.08 1.97
N ALA A 130 -6.39 -7.11 2.64
CA ALA A 130 -6.00 -5.82 2.09
C ALA A 130 -4.48 -5.67 2.08
N ASP A 131 -3.97 -5.03 1.02
CA ASP A 131 -2.57 -4.62 0.87
C ASP A 131 -2.39 -3.12 1.17
N TYR A 132 -3.43 -2.47 1.69
CA TYR A 132 -3.46 -1.05 2.03
C TYR A 132 -4.03 -0.88 3.44
N ALA A 133 -3.41 0.01 4.22
CA ALA A 133 -3.79 0.23 5.61
C ALA A 133 -3.52 1.67 6.06
N ALA A 134 -4.06 2.04 7.22
CA ALA A 134 -3.73 3.28 7.89
C ALA A 134 -2.47 3.11 8.75
N ASP A 135 -1.49 4.02 8.62
CA ASP A 135 -0.47 4.21 9.64
C ASP A 135 -0.96 5.27 10.61
N VAL A 136 -1.08 4.92 11.87
CA VAL A 136 -1.72 5.79 12.86
C VAL A 136 -0.73 6.59 13.69
N LYS A 137 0.54 6.18 13.74
CA LYS A 137 1.62 6.92 14.42
C LYS A 137 3.02 6.42 14.07
N ILE A 138 3.99 7.29 14.24
CA ILE A 138 5.41 6.92 14.34
C ILE A 138 5.71 6.50 15.78
N ASP A 139 6.21 5.30 15.99
CA ASP A 139 6.51 4.79 17.33
C ASP A 139 7.80 5.39 17.91
N ALA A 140 7.91 5.36 19.23
CA ALA A 140 9.07 5.87 19.94
C ALA A 140 10.37 5.13 19.60
N SER A 141 10.27 3.88 19.13
CA SER A 141 11.42 3.11 18.65
C SER A 141 12.03 3.68 17.37
N VAL A 142 11.26 4.45 16.59
CA VAL A 142 11.68 5.12 15.37
C VAL A 142 12.09 6.56 15.64
N TYR A 143 11.17 7.40 16.18
CA TYR A 143 11.47 8.84 16.26
C TYR A 143 12.55 9.19 17.28
N LYS A 144 12.69 8.44 18.40
CA LYS A 144 13.70 8.77 19.42
C LYS A 144 15.15 8.63 18.94
N PRO A 145 15.55 7.51 18.29
CA PRO A 145 16.87 7.43 17.68
C PRO A 145 17.14 8.56 16.69
N LEU A 146 16.18 8.81 15.77
CA LEU A 146 16.31 9.84 14.74
C LEU A 146 16.47 11.27 15.33
N LEU A 147 15.73 11.58 16.43
CA LEU A 147 15.90 12.84 17.17
C LEU A 147 17.29 12.94 17.82
N ASN A 148 17.75 11.86 18.46
CA ASN A 148 19.05 11.86 19.13
C ASN A 148 20.21 12.06 18.14
N ASP A 149 20.08 11.52 16.94
CA ASP A 149 21.08 11.64 15.87
C ASP A 149 20.94 12.95 15.08
N GLY A 150 19.92 13.77 15.39
CA GLY A 150 19.63 15.03 14.68
C GLY A 150 19.14 14.83 13.26
N ALA A 151 18.66 13.63 12.91
CA ALA A 151 18.12 13.31 11.59
C ALA A 151 16.70 13.84 11.38
N ILE A 152 16.00 14.19 12.46
CA ILE A 152 14.66 14.80 12.45
C ILE A 152 14.54 15.87 13.52
N THR A 153 13.56 16.74 13.38
CA THR A 153 13.21 17.77 14.38
C THR A 153 12.06 17.31 15.27
N GLN A 154 11.94 17.92 16.48
CA GLN A 154 10.86 17.62 17.42
C GLN A 154 9.52 18.09 16.86
N ARG A 155 8.49 17.22 16.96
CA ARG A 155 7.13 17.48 16.50
C ARG A 155 6.15 17.66 17.64
N PRO A 156 5.05 18.43 17.46
CA PRO A 156 3.96 18.49 18.45
C PRO A 156 3.28 17.14 18.66
N THR A 157 3.19 16.34 17.63
CA THR A 157 2.62 14.98 17.67
C THR A 157 3.40 14.05 16.74
N TRP A 158 3.31 12.76 17.00
CA TRP A 158 3.83 11.66 16.16
C TRP A 158 2.68 10.83 15.59
N GLU A 159 1.47 11.39 15.55
CA GLU A 159 0.27 10.72 15.09
C GLU A 159 -0.08 11.11 13.65
N GLY A 160 -0.54 10.12 12.88
CA GLY A 160 -1.04 10.30 11.53
C GLY A 160 -2.47 10.83 11.49
N MET A 161 -2.98 10.98 10.27
CA MET A 161 -4.31 11.53 9.98
C MET A 161 -5.47 10.67 10.51
N LEU A 162 -5.38 9.33 10.36
CA LEU A 162 -6.46 8.43 10.75
C LEU A 162 -6.25 7.98 12.20
N LYS A 163 -7.06 8.53 13.09
CA LYS A 163 -6.96 8.30 14.53
C LYS A 163 -7.53 6.95 14.96
N MET A 164 -7.06 6.46 16.09
CA MET A 164 -7.53 5.23 16.71
C MET A 164 -8.83 5.44 17.51
N ASN A 165 -9.49 4.33 17.84
CA ASN A 165 -10.57 4.24 18.83
C ASN A 165 -11.80 5.10 18.54
N GLY A 166 -12.06 5.43 17.29
CA GLY A 166 -13.21 6.23 16.89
C GLY A 166 -12.94 7.73 16.84
N ASP A 167 -11.75 8.19 17.21
CA ASP A 167 -11.35 9.59 17.02
C ASP A 167 -11.18 9.92 15.55
N SER A 168 -11.36 11.19 15.21
CA SER A 168 -11.39 11.66 13.83
C SER A 168 -10.73 13.03 13.69
N VAL A 169 -10.05 13.23 12.59
CA VAL A 169 -9.47 14.54 12.20
C VAL A 169 -10.40 15.21 11.18
N LYS A 170 -10.59 16.51 11.31
CA LYS A 170 -11.26 17.35 10.32
C LYS A 170 -10.23 17.93 9.35
N ALA A 171 -10.61 18.15 8.11
CA ALA A 171 -9.73 18.79 7.12
C ALA A 171 -9.18 20.15 7.62
N SER A 172 -9.98 20.91 8.40
CA SER A 172 -9.56 22.19 8.98
C SER A 172 -8.49 22.09 10.08
N GLN A 173 -8.18 20.88 10.57
CA GLN A 173 -7.14 20.64 11.58
C GLN A 173 -5.79 20.27 10.95
N VAL A 174 -5.75 20.09 9.61
CA VAL A 174 -4.54 19.75 8.86
C VAL A 174 -3.83 21.04 8.49
N THR A 175 -2.96 21.51 9.38
CA THR A 175 -2.28 22.81 9.22
C THR A 175 -1.16 22.76 8.18
N ASP A 176 -0.62 21.58 7.90
CA ASP A 176 0.48 21.36 6.96
C ASP A 176 0.00 21.31 5.50
N GLY A 177 -1.34 21.30 5.33
CA GLY A 177 -2.01 21.25 4.03
C GLY A 177 -2.35 19.82 3.60
N LEU A 178 -3.55 19.66 3.02
CA LEU A 178 -4.04 18.33 2.60
C LEU A 178 -3.18 17.70 1.51
N SER A 179 -2.56 18.49 0.66
CA SER A 179 -1.64 18.02 -0.39
C SER A 179 -0.22 17.69 0.11
N ASN A 180 0.07 17.97 1.37
CA ASN A 180 1.37 17.76 2.01
C ASN A 180 1.26 16.79 3.20
N THR A 181 0.16 16.08 3.35
CA THR A 181 -0.05 15.16 4.49
C THR A 181 -0.48 13.80 4.00
N PHE A 182 0.22 12.74 4.42
CA PHE A 182 -0.14 11.36 4.14
C PHE A 182 -1.46 10.97 4.82
N LEU A 183 -2.28 10.19 4.11
CA LEU A 183 -3.57 9.72 4.59
C LEU A 183 -3.66 8.20 4.68
N PHE A 184 -3.16 7.46 3.65
CA PHE A 184 -3.26 6.02 3.56
C PHE A 184 -2.06 5.40 2.83
N PHE A 185 -1.76 4.13 3.08
CA PHE A 185 -0.45 3.56 2.79
C PHE A 185 -0.54 2.15 2.20
N GLU A 186 0.52 1.73 1.49
CA GLU A 186 0.75 0.32 1.16
C GLU A 186 1.33 -0.42 2.38
N ASP A 187 0.72 -1.58 2.70
CA ASP A 187 1.16 -2.57 3.68
C ASP A 187 0.86 -3.95 3.12
N ALA A 188 1.60 -4.30 2.08
CA ALA A 188 1.29 -5.42 1.19
C ALA A 188 1.84 -6.76 1.71
N GLY A 189 1.16 -7.85 1.31
CA GLY A 189 1.63 -9.22 1.52
C GLY A 189 1.15 -9.90 2.79
N ARG A 190 0.42 -9.22 3.68
CA ARG A 190 -0.18 -9.86 4.86
C ARG A 190 -1.20 -10.94 4.45
N PRO A 191 -1.32 -12.04 5.20
CA PRO A 191 -0.70 -12.39 6.48
C PRO A 191 0.70 -13.01 6.40
N TYR A 192 1.32 -13.05 5.24
CA TYR A 192 2.66 -13.60 5.09
C TYR A 192 3.71 -12.57 5.48
N TRP A 193 4.73 -13.01 6.23
CA TRP A 193 5.78 -12.12 6.70
C TRP A 193 6.93 -12.02 5.69
N TYR A 194 7.23 -10.81 5.27
CA TYR A 194 8.37 -10.47 4.42
C TYR A 194 9.29 -9.49 5.16
N LYS A 195 10.59 -9.70 5.01
CA LYS A 195 11.61 -8.79 5.50
C LYS A 195 12.63 -8.59 4.37
N GLU A 196 12.87 -7.32 3.99
CA GLU A 196 13.80 -6.94 2.93
C GLU A 196 13.62 -7.78 1.64
N GLY A 197 12.39 -7.97 1.20
CA GLY A 197 12.03 -8.77 0.02
C GLY A 197 11.99 -10.29 0.23
N VAL A 198 12.41 -10.81 1.39
CA VAL A 198 12.52 -12.25 1.65
C VAL A 198 11.37 -12.74 2.52
N TYR A 199 10.68 -13.78 2.05
CA TYR A 199 9.62 -14.45 2.81
C TYR A 199 10.17 -15.14 4.07
N GLN A 200 9.57 -14.83 5.22
CA GLN A 200 9.93 -15.35 6.53
C GLN A 200 8.95 -16.45 6.96
N ASN A 201 9.24 -17.70 6.67
CA ASN A 201 8.34 -18.86 6.86
C ASN A 201 8.00 -19.22 8.34
N LYS A 202 7.99 -18.25 9.26
CA LYS A 202 7.87 -18.55 10.70
C LYS A 202 6.73 -17.84 11.44
N LYS A 203 6.06 -16.85 10.81
CA LYS A 203 5.08 -16.01 11.51
C LYS A 203 3.99 -15.57 10.54
N THR A 204 2.75 -15.66 10.97
CA THR A 204 1.61 -14.96 10.33
C THR A 204 1.42 -13.61 10.98
N ILE A 205 1.19 -12.59 10.17
CA ILE A 205 0.90 -11.22 10.61
C ILE A 205 -0.61 -11.08 10.78
N THR A 206 -1.03 -10.43 11.86
CA THR A 206 -2.44 -10.09 12.14
C THR A 206 -2.91 -8.90 11.29
N GLY A 207 -4.20 -8.60 11.32
CA GLY A 207 -4.76 -7.44 10.62
C GLY A 207 -4.73 -7.55 9.08
N ALA A 208 -4.60 -8.77 8.56
CA ALA A 208 -4.51 -8.96 7.11
C ALA A 208 -5.82 -8.83 6.37
N LYS A 209 -6.96 -9.18 7.00
CA LYS A 209 -8.27 -9.09 6.36
C LYS A 209 -8.71 -7.64 6.24
N TRP A 210 -9.32 -7.28 5.11
CA TRP A 210 -9.71 -5.90 4.86
C TRP A 210 -10.69 -5.32 5.89
N ALA A 211 -11.53 -6.15 6.54
CA ALA A 211 -12.48 -5.72 7.58
C ALA A 211 -11.89 -5.83 8.99
N ASP A 212 -10.68 -6.37 9.16
CA ASP A 212 -10.08 -6.60 10.48
C ASP A 212 -9.82 -5.27 11.20
N VAL A 213 -10.24 -5.18 12.45
CA VAL A 213 -9.98 -4.00 13.29
C VAL A 213 -8.49 -3.70 13.41
N ASP A 214 -7.64 -4.72 13.34
CA ASP A 214 -6.18 -4.61 13.42
C ASP A 214 -5.52 -4.36 12.04
N ALA A 215 -6.32 -4.04 10.99
CA ALA A 215 -5.81 -3.66 9.66
C ALA A 215 -5.33 -2.18 9.66
N PHE A 216 -4.51 -1.83 10.61
CA PHE A 216 -3.73 -0.60 10.74
C PHE A 216 -2.35 -0.94 11.29
N PHE A 217 -1.43 0.01 11.27
CA PHE A 217 -0.08 -0.21 11.79
C PHE A 217 0.49 1.05 12.46
N TYR A 218 1.66 0.88 13.06
CA TYR A 218 2.54 1.93 13.54
C TYR A 218 3.87 1.79 12.84
N SER A 219 4.45 2.86 12.33
CA SER A 219 5.84 2.84 11.89
C SER A 219 6.75 2.66 13.10
N HIS A 220 7.31 1.44 13.27
CA HIS A 220 8.09 1.06 14.45
C HIS A 220 9.44 0.42 14.13
N THR A 221 9.77 0.25 12.86
CA THR A 221 11.03 -0.37 12.39
C THR A 221 11.82 0.58 11.50
N LEU A 222 13.12 0.69 11.77
CA LEU A 222 14.09 1.30 10.87
C LEU A 222 14.97 0.22 10.25
N CYS A 223 15.29 0.34 8.98
CA CYS A 223 16.30 -0.46 8.32
C CYS A 223 17.38 0.41 7.68
N TYR A 224 18.53 -0.19 7.40
CA TYR A 224 19.69 0.51 6.81
C TYR A 224 20.04 1.86 7.51
N GLY A 225 19.76 1.93 8.81
CA GLY A 225 20.00 3.09 9.65
C GLY A 225 18.82 4.04 9.78
N THR A 226 18.23 4.52 8.70
CA THR A 226 17.20 5.56 8.73
C THR A 226 15.98 5.30 7.84
N GLU A 227 16.00 4.26 7.03
CA GLU A 227 14.90 3.96 6.12
C GLU A 227 13.69 3.40 6.87
N MET A 228 12.49 3.82 6.44
CA MET A 228 11.21 3.42 7.04
C MET A 228 10.31 2.63 6.07
N ILE A 229 10.70 2.51 4.80
CA ILE A 229 9.92 1.88 3.75
C ILE A 229 10.56 0.55 3.35
N ASN A 230 9.74 -0.50 3.19
CA ASN A 230 10.16 -1.85 2.74
C ASN A 230 11.13 -2.59 3.68
N CYS A 231 11.20 -2.21 4.96
CA CYS A 231 11.98 -2.95 5.94
C CYS A 231 11.40 -4.34 6.19
N GLU A 232 10.16 -4.37 6.60
CA GLU A 232 9.36 -5.59 6.77
C GLU A 232 7.87 -5.23 6.68
N ASN A 233 7.01 -6.22 6.46
CA ASN A 233 5.56 -6.00 6.42
C ASN A 233 4.83 -6.45 7.71
N ALA A 234 5.52 -6.57 8.81
CA ALA A 234 4.93 -6.94 10.09
C ALA A 234 4.26 -5.72 10.77
N ASN A 235 3.19 -5.21 10.15
CA ASN A 235 2.50 -3.96 10.49
C ASN A 235 3.41 -2.75 10.25
N GLU A 236 3.92 -2.63 9.02
CA GLU A 236 4.84 -1.61 8.55
C GLU A 236 4.57 -1.24 7.10
N LEU A 237 5.14 -0.14 6.65
CA LEU A 237 5.10 0.31 5.25
C LEU A 237 5.84 -0.67 4.34
N TYR A 238 5.09 -1.37 3.49
CA TYR A 238 5.67 -2.40 2.65
C TYR A 238 4.96 -2.53 1.30
N SER A 239 5.75 -2.64 0.25
CA SER A 239 5.28 -2.96 -1.09
C SER A 239 6.18 -3.98 -1.79
N PHE A 240 5.65 -4.61 -2.85
CA PHE A 240 6.42 -5.45 -3.76
C PHE A 240 6.88 -4.68 -5.01
N HIS A 241 6.79 -3.35 -4.98
CA HIS A 241 7.37 -2.50 -6.02
C HIS A 241 8.88 -2.34 -5.77
N SER A 242 9.66 -2.32 -6.85
CA SER A 242 11.06 -1.91 -6.74
C SER A 242 11.12 -0.46 -6.24
N ASP A 243 12.01 -0.21 -5.31
CA ASP A 243 12.49 1.09 -4.87
C ASP A 243 11.55 1.92 -3.97
N GLY A 244 10.32 1.48 -3.64
CA GLY A 244 9.46 2.29 -2.75
C GLY A 244 8.01 1.83 -2.67
N CYS A 245 7.14 2.70 -2.12
CA CYS A 245 5.70 2.49 -1.91
C CYS A 245 4.87 3.61 -2.51
N ASN A 246 3.57 3.35 -2.76
CA ASN A 246 2.58 4.38 -3.06
C ASN A 246 1.93 4.90 -1.79
N PHE A 247 1.67 6.20 -1.75
CA PHE A 247 1.05 6.91 -0.64
C PHE A 247 -0.13 7.71 -1.11
N VAL A 248 -1.24 7.64 -0.39
CA VAL A 248 -2.39 8.54 -0.57
C VAL A 248 -2.19 9.76 0.31
N TYR A 249 -2.36 10.94 -0.26
CA TYR A 249 -2.36 12.21 0.46
C TYR A 249 -3.78 12.60 0.88
N ALA A 250 -3.88 13.52 1.83
CA ALA A 250 -5.16 13.93 2.38
C ALA A 250 -6.05 14.71 1.38
N ASP A 251 -5.51 15.15 0.24
CA ASP A 251 -6.25 15.67 -0.90
C ASP A 251 -6.70 14.60 -1.90
N GLY A 252 -6.41 13.33 -1.61
CA GLY A 252 -6.71 12.17 -2.44
C GLY A 252 -5.74 11.96 -3.61
N SER A 253 -4.68 12.74 -3.75
CA SER A 253 -3.60 12.44 -4.69
C SER A 253 -2.82 11.20 -4.27
N VAL A 254 -2.17 10.54 -5.23
CA VAL A 254 -1.33 9.37 -4.97
C VAL A 254 0.06 9.62 -5.53
N HIS A 255 1.07 9.50 -4.68
CA HIS A 255 2.47 9.67 -5.06
C HIS A 255 3.28 8.45 -4.66
N PHE A 256 4.30 8.16 -5.45
CA PHE A 256 5.25 7.09 -5.17
C PHE A 256 6.49 7.68 -4.52
N HIS A 257 6.82 7.21 -3.33
CA HIS A 257 8.05 7.59 -2.62
C HIS A 257 9.04 6.45 -2.62
N ILE A 258 10.30 6.79 -2.89
CA ILE A 258 11.41 5.84 -2.83
C ILE A 258 11.79 5.56 -1.37
N HIS A 259 12.33 4.38 -1.11
CA HIS A 259 12.71 3.97 0.24
C HIS A 259 13.79 4.83 0.88
N THR A 260 14.56 5.58 0.06
CA THR A 260 15.62 6.50 0.50
C THR A 260 15.13 7.92 0.79
N ILE A 261 13.81 8.17 0.86
CA ILE A 261 13.27 9.45 1.34
C ILE A 261 13.89 9.79 2.71
N SER A 262 14.28 11.06 2.90
CA SER A 262 14.88 11.46 4.18
C SER A 262 13.87 11.27 5.33
N PRO A 263 14.31 10.86 6.54
CA PRO A 263 13.42 10.74 7.70
C PRO A 263 12.67 12.03 8.01
N GLU A 264 13.31 13.19 7.85
CA GLU A 264 12.69 14.48 8.09
C GLU A 264 11.55 14.72 7.10
N ALA A 265 11.78 14.52 5.78
CA ALA A 265 10.76 14.68 4.76
C ALA A 265 9.59 13.69 4.96
N PHE A 266 9.90 12.42 5.27
CA PHE A 266 8.86 11.42 5.54
C PHE A 266 7.98 11.83 6.72
N ILE A 267 8.57 12.22 7.85
CA ILE A 267 7.85 12.57 9.07
C ILE A 267 7.08 13.88 8.91
N SER A 268 7.61 14.84 8.16
CA SER A 268 6.90 16.09 7.82
C SER A 268 5.63 15.80 7.01
N LEU A 269 5.68 14.86 6.07
CA LEU A 269 4.50 14.43 5.31
C LEU A 269 3.55 13.52 6.12
N PHE A 270 4.05 12.89 7.18
CA PHE A 270 3.26 11.98 8.01
C PHE A 270 2.41 12.72 9.05
N THR A 271 2.97 13.70 9.74
CA THR A 271 2.26 14.50 10.74
C THR A 271 1.35 15.50 10.07
N TYR A 272 0.21 15.84 10.68
CA TYR A 272 -0.81 16.68 10.03
C TYR A 272 -0.91 18.10 10.61
N ASN A 273 -0.18 18.39 11.68
CA ASN A 273 -0.24 19.68 12.40
C ASN A 273 1.13 20.16 12.90
N GLY A 274 2.19 19.83 12.18
CA GLY A 274 3.56 20.28 12.47
C GLY A 274 3.76 21.75 12.12
N SER A 275 2.91 22.32 11.27
CA SER A 275 3.03 23.68 10.69
C SER A 275 4.32 23.84 9.89
N GLU A 276 4.74 22.77 9.20
CA GLU A 276 5.98 22.71 8.45
C GLU A 276 5.76 23.07 7.00
N ILE A 277 6.64 23.92 6.49
CA ILE A 277 6.73 24.21 5.06
C ILE A 277 7.93 23.42 4.55
N LEU A 278 7.67 22.36 3.78
CA LEU A 278 8.74 21.68 3.04
C LEU A 278 9.35 22.67 2.05
N SER A 279 10.66 22.82 2.04
CA SER A 279 11.35 23.57 0.99
C SER A 279 11.22 22.79 -0.33
N GLU A 280 11.02 23.49 -1.46
CA GLU A 280 10.86 22.88 -2.80
C GLU A 280 12.07 22.03 -3.24
N ASP A 281 13.15 21.99 -2.45
CA ASP A 281 14.43 21.32 -2.76
C ASP A 281 14.66 19.98 -2.00
N GLU A 282 13.66 19.44 -1.26
CA GLU A 282 13.78 18.19 -0.50
C GLU A 282 12.90 17.03 -1.14
#